data_54c01e924ae8f9c7b44c354fbe58fc57
#
_entry.id   54c01e924ae8f9c7b44c354fbe58fc57
#
_cell.length_a   1.000
_cell.length_b   1.000
_cell.length_c   1.000
_cell.angle_alpha   90.00
_cell.angle_beta   90.00
_cell.angle_gamma   90.00
#
_symmetry.space_group_name_H-M   'P 1'
#
loop_
_entity.id
_entity.type
_entity.pdbx_description
1 polymer ?
#
loop_
_entity_poly.entity_id
_entity_poly.type
_entity_poly.pdbx_seq_one_letter_code
_entity_poly.pdbx_strand_id
1 'polypeptide(L)'
;VVDREIGWILETGVRACVNVTVGKDISFAELRASSDAVVVATGTPKENALPIPNAECGLKAVEFLRKAALGQRPDVGRTVVIMGGGGVAFDCAFTARRLGAADVHVLCLEAEGAMRAPEEDLEQARREGVHVHNSCTMSGVRKDGDRVSGVDYFDVQECRFDEQGRLSLIPVPGGEHVLACDTVIFAVGMKTDLGFFEGEVPECTPRQWIVADAAQKTSLEGVFAAGDVSSGPSSIAGAVGAGRRAAFGVHAYLTGENSRVYIINEEGRIEARDRLAASQPPYVVPFEEIYGVA
;
A
#
# COMPACT_ATOMS: atom_id res chain seq x y z
N VAL A 1 4.84 19.20 8.07
CA VAL A 1 4.64 19.33 6.61
C VAL A 1 3.23 18.88 6.27
N VAL A 2 2.81 17.65 6.57
CA VAL A 2 1.50 17.05 6.21
C VAL A 2 0.33 17.90 6.69
N ASP A 3 0.31 18.34 7.96
CA ASP A 3 -0.79 19.17 8.50
C ASP A 3 -0.97 20.49 7.75
N ARG A 4 0.15 21.08 7.29
CA ARG A 4 0.11 22.32 6.50
C ARG A 4 -0.48 22.07 5.11
N GLU A 5 -0.14 20.97 4.47
CA GLU A 5 -0.68 20.59 3.15
C GLU A 5 -2.16 20.26 3.23
N ILE A 6 -2.59 19.56 4.29
CA ILE A 6 -4.01 19.33 4.58
C ILE A 6 -4.72 20.67 4.78
N GLY A 7 -4.13 21.62 5.53
CA GLY A 7 -4.66 22.98 5.72
C GLY A 7 -4.93 23.67 4.39
N TRP A 8 -3.98 23.66 3.46
CA TRP A 8 -4.15 24.25 2.12
C TRP A 8 -5.30 23.61 1.32
N ILE A 9 -5.47 22.28 1.43
CA ILE A 9 -6.59 21.60 0.78
C ILE A 9 -7.92 22.05 1.37
N LEU A 10 -8.02 22.16 2.69
CA LEU A 10 -9.23 22.62 3.36
C LEU A 10 -9.58 24.10 3.03
N GLU A 11 -8.57 24.96 2.86
CA GLU A 11 -8.74 26.34 2.42
C GLU A 11 -9.37 26.47 1.02
N THR A 12 -9.32 25.44 0.19
CA THR A 12 -10.00 25.43 -1.12
C THR A 12 -11.51 25.21 -1.04
N GLY A 13 -12.06 25.07 0.16
CA GLY A 13 -13.50 24.86 0.40
C GLY A 13 -13.90 23.39 0.56
N VAL A 14 -12.94 22.47 0.61
CA VAL A 14 -13.21 21.06 0.89
C VAL A 14 -13.71 20.90 2.33
N ARG A 15 -14.87 20.25 2.49
CA ARG A 15 -15.41 19.90 3.80
C ARG A 15 -14.97 18.50 4.21
N ALA A 16 -14.16 18.41 5.25
CA ALA A 16 -13.77 17.13 5.85
C ALA A 16 -14.82 16.67 6.88
N CYS A 17 -15.36 15.47 6.69
CA CYS A 17 -16.22 14.79 7.64
C CYS A 17 -15.44 13.63 8.24
N VAL A 18 -14.84 13.83 9.41
CA VAL A 18 -14.06 12.81 10.12
C VAL A 18 -14.93 12.01 11.09
N ASN A 19 -14.42 10.84 11.53
CA ASN A 19 -15.15 9.90 12.40
C ASN A 19 -16.47 9.39 11.81
N VAL A 20 -16.57 9.35 10.49
CA VAL A 20 -17.70 8.79 9.75
C VAL A 20 -17.20 7.59 8.95
N THR A 21 -17.85 6.44 9.11
CA THR A 21 -17.54 5.19 8.40
C THR A 21 -18.65 4.89 7.41
N VAL A 22 -18.35 4.91 6.13
CA VAL A 22 -19.29 4.50 5.07
C VAL A 22 -19.54 3.00 5.19
N GLY A 23 -20.80 2.59 5.08
CA GLY A 23 -21.26 1.23 5.34
C GLY A 23 -21.62 0.97 6.81
N LYS A 24 -21.49 1.98 7.70
CA LYS A 24 -21.88 1.90 9.11
C LYS A 24 -22.67 3.12 9.58
N ASP A 25 -22.09 4.31 9.45
CA ASP A 25 -22.70 5.57 9.90
C ASP A 25 -23.52 6.24 8.78
N ILE A 26 -23.16 5.98 7.55
CA ILE A 26 -23.86 6.33 6.32
C ILE A 26 -23.69 5.19 5.32
N SER A 27 -24.73 4.77 4.63
CA SER A 27 -24.64 3.77 3.58
C SER A 27 -23.99 4.34 2.31
N PHE A 28 -23.39 3.50 1.49
CA PHE A 28 -22.87 3.93 0.18
C PHE A 28 -23.99 4.42 -0.73
N ALA A 29 -25.17 3.82 -0.65
CA ALA A 29 -26.34 4.21 -1.42
C ALA A 29 -26.82 5.63 -1.06
N GLU A 30 -26.88 5.98 0.24
CA GLU A 30 -27.22 7.34 0.68
C GLU A 30 -26.18 8.36 0.24
N LEU A 31 -24.88 8.03 0.35
CA LEU A 31 -23.80 8.89 -0.11
C LEU A 31 -23.91 9.15 -1.61
N ARG A 32 -24.17 8.11 -2.41
CA ARG A 32 -24.35 8.22 -3.86
C ARG A 32 -25.58 9.01 -4.24
N ALA A 33 -26.70 8.83 -3.53
CA ALA A 33 -27.95 9.56 -3.80
C ALA A 33 -27.86 11.06 -3.43
N SER A 34 -26.97 11.42 -2.51
CA SER A 34 -26.77 12.81 -2.05
C SER A 34 -25.65 13.55 -2.78
N SER A 35 -25.03 12.91 -3.78
CA SER A 35 -23.86 13.43 -4.50
C SER A 35 -24.04 13.29 -6.01
N ASP A 36 -23.59 14.26 -6.78
CA ASP A 36 -23.59 14.20 -8.26
C ASP A 36 -22.54 13.23 -8.79
N ALA A 37 -21.45 13.00 -8.05
CA ALA A 37 -20.46 11.98 -8.32
C ALA A 37 -19.75 11.60 -7.01
N VAL A 38 -19.21 10.36 -6.95
CA VAL A 38 -18.46 9.83 -5.81
C VAL A 38 -17.09 9.37 -6.27
N VAL A 39 -16.04 9.77 -5.55
CA VAL A 39 -14.67 9.24 -5.75
C VAL A 39 -14.30 8.33 -4.58
N VAL A 40 -14.06 7.06 -4.87
CA VAL A 40 -13.59 6.07 -3.91
C VAL A 40 -12.07 6.12 -3.86
N ALA A 41 -11.51 6.50 -2.73
CA ALA A 41 -10.06 6.63 -2.51
C ALA A 41 -9.64 5.99 -1.17
N THR A 42 -10.26 4.85 -0.84
CA THR A 42 -10.11 4.16 0.46
C THR A 42 -8.79 3.40 0.60
N GLY A 43 -8.03 3.28 -0.47
CA GLY A 43 -6.77 2.55 -0.48
C GLY A 43 -6.94 1.04 -0.23
N THR A 44 -5.93 0.45 0.41
CA THR A 44 -5.87 -0.98 0.77
C THR A 44 -5.70 -1.14 2.28
N PRO A 45 -6.74 -0.88 3.09
CA PRO A 45 -6.61 -0.79 4.54
C PRO A 45 -6.53 -2.15 5.26
N LYS A 46 -6.88 -3.26 4.61
CA LYS A 46 -6.85 -4.59 5.20
C LYS A 46 -5.52 -5.29 4.94
N GLU A 47 -4.89 -5.79 5.99
CA GLU A 47 -3.68 -6.60 5.88
C GLU A 47 -4.03 -8.05 5.53
N ASN A 48 -3.18 -8.66 4.71
CA ASN A 48 -3.26 -10.09 4.45
C ASN A 48 -2.83 -10.87 5.70
N ALA A 49 -3.37 -12.06 5.88
CA ALA A 49 -2.96 -13.00 6.91
C ALA A 49 -2.17 -14.16 6.28
N LEU A 50 -1.15 -14.63 6.98
CA LEU A 50 -0.49 -15.88 6.64
C LEU A 50 -1.26 -17.05 7.31
N PRO A 51 -1.64 -18.08 6.56
CA PRO A 51 -2.34 -19.24 7.09
C PRO A 51 -1.34 -20.22 7.74
N ILE A 52 -0.62 -19.77 8.75
CA ILE A 52 0.38 -20.55 9.49
C ILE A 52 -0.03 -20.69 10.96
N PRO A 53 0.42 -21.75 11.66
CA PRO A 53 0.15 -21.95 13.09
C PRO A 53 0.55 -20.74 13.93
N ASN A 54 -0.34 -20.33 14.85
CA ASN A 54 -0.19 -19.23 15.80
C ASN A 54 0.09 -17.85 15.16
N ALA A 55 -0.32 -17.63 13.91
CA ALA A 55 -0.16 -16.33 13.25
C ALA A 55 -0.83 -15.19 14.03
N GLU A 56 -1.87 -15.49 14.79
CA GLU A 56 -2.60 -14.53 15.63
C GLU A 56 -1.74 -13.91 16.75
N CYS A 57 -0.61 -14.53 17.09
CA CYS A 57 0.32 -14.01 18.09
C CYS A 57 1.24 -12.91 17.52
N GLY A 58 1.33 -12.78 16.21
CA GLY A 58 2.12 -11.74 15.56
C GLY A 58 1.36 -10.42 15.44
N LEU A 59 2.11 -9.34 15.37
CA LEU A 59 1.59 -7.99 15.18
C LEU A 59 1.33 -7.74 13.68
N LYS A 60 0.32 -6.95 13.40
CA LYS A 60 0.04 -6.42 12.08
C LYS A 60 0.92 -5.19 11.82
N ALA A 61 1.56 -5.13 10.66
CA ALA A 61 2.54 -4.11 10.32
C ALA A 61 1.98 -2.69 10.43
N VAL A 62 0.82 -2.43 9.80
CA VAL A 62 0.23 -1.09 9.78
C VAL A 62 -0.25 -0.66 11.16
N GLU A 63 -0.81 -1.58 11.95
CA GLU A 63 -1.21 -1.30 13.33
C GLU A 63 0.02 -0.98 14.20
N PHE A 64 1.11 -1.73 14.04
CA PHE A 64 2.37 -1.50 14.73
C PHE A 64 2.94 -0.11 14.40
N LEU A 65 3.07 0.21 13.11
CA LEU A 65 3.57 1.51 12.65
C LEU A 65 2.69 2.66 13.12
N ARG A 66 1.36 2.50 13.06
CA ARG A 66 0.40 3.49 13.53
C ARG A 66 0.57 3.78 15.03
N LYS A 67 0.69 2.75 15.86
CA LYS A 67 0.92 2.92 17.30
C LYS A 67 2.21 3.71 17.57
N ALA A 68 3.29 3.34 16.88
CA ALA A 68 4.57 4.03 17.00
C ALA A 68 4.47 5.50 16.54
N ALA A 69 3.83 5.78 15.41
CA ALA A 69 3.63 7.13 14.89
C ALA A 69 2.79 8.03 15.80
N LEU A 70 1.84 7.44 16.55
CA LEU A 70 1.03 8.15 17.56
C LEU A 70 1.76 8.33 18.90
N GLY A 71 3.06 8.04 18.97
CA GLY A 71 3.88 8.18 20.17
C GLY A 71 3.68 7.07 21.20
N GLN A 72 2.89 6.05 20.90
CA GLN A 72 2.84 4.84 21.70
C GLN A 72 4.15 4.06 21.48
N ARG A 73 4.66 3.47 22.56
CA ARG A 73 5.90 2.69 22.51
C ARG A 73 5.57 1.22 22.78
N PRO A 74 5.09 0.47 21.74
CA PRO A 74 4.87 -0.96 21.92
C PRO A 74 6.19 -1.63 22.34
N ASP A 75 6.09 -2.52 23.32
CA ASP A 75 7.22 -3.37 23.71
C ASP A 75 7.48 -4.38 22.59
N VAL A 76 8.67 -4.34 22.03
CA VAL A 76 9.08 -5.22 20.92
C VAL A 76 10.05 -6.31 21.39
N GLY A 77 10.45 -6.28 22.67
CA GLY A 77 11.46 -7.18 23.19
C GLY A 77 12.85 -6.91 22.59
N ARG A 78 13.71 -7.90 22.65
CA ARG A 78 15.09 -7.80 22.18
C ARG A 78 15.24 -8.19 20.70
N THR A 79 14.58 -9.27 20.28
CA THR A 79 14.69 -9.83 18.94
C THR A 79 13.33 -9.76 18.23
N VAL A 80 13.31 -9.12 17.07
CA VAL A 80 12.10 -8.94 16.25
C VAL A 80 12.28 -9.63 14.90
N VAL A 81 11.29 -10.42 14.50
CA VAL A 81 11.23 -11.04 13.18
C VAL A 81 10.07 -10.43 12.39
N ILE A 82 10.35 -9.99 11.18
CA ILE A 82 9.38 -9.38 10.28
C ILE A 82 9.24 -10.27 9.04
N MET A 83 8.01 -10.65 8.70
CA MET A 83 7.73 -11.40 7.48
C MET A 83 7.26 -10.46 6.37
N GLY A 84 8.03 -10.36 5.28
CA GLY A 84 7.73 -9.56 4.08
C GLY A 84 8.95 -8.84 3.53
N GLY A 85 9.01 -8.60 2.21
CA GLY A 85 10.14 -8.00 1.51
C GLY A 85 9.85 -6.63 0.86
N GLY A 86 8.71 -6.01 1.17
CA GLY A 86 8.35 -4.67 0.66
C GLY A 86 8.74 -3.54 1.61
N GLY A 87 8.59 -2.28 1.18
CA GLY A 87 8.95 -1.09 1.98
C GLY A 87 8.32 -1.07 3.38
N VAL A 88 7.06 -1.53 3.53
CA VAL A 88 6.39 -1.62 4.85
C VAL A 88 7.14 -2.53 5.82
N ALA A 89 7.79 -3.60 5.34
CA ALA A 89 8.59 -4.48 6.20
C ALA A 89 9.83 -3.74 6.72
N PHE A 90 10.48 -2.94 5.89
CA PHE A 90 11.62 -2.12 6.29
C PHE A 90 11.22 -0.97 7.20
N ASP A 91 10.07 -0.32 6.98
CA ASP A 91 9.51 0.65 7.93
C ASP A 91 9.31 0.03 9.31
N CYS A 92 8.80 -1.22 9.37
CA CYS A 92 8.69 -1.96 10.63
C CYS A 92 10.05 -2.26 11.24
N ALA A 93 11.04 -2.67 10.44
CA ALA A 93 12.39 -2.98 10.92
C ALA A 93 13.06 -1.74 11.54
N PHE A 94 13.04 -0.61 10.85
CA PHE A 94 13.59 0.64 11.35
C PHE A 94 12.84 1.14 12.61
N THR A 95 11.53 0.98 12.63
CA THR A 95 10.72 1.36 13.79
C THR A 95 11.05 0.46 14.99
N ALA A 96 11.18 -0.85 14.80
CA ALA A 96 11.58 -1.78 15.87
C ALA A 96 12.97 -1.44 16.43
N ARG A 97 13.94 -1.12 15.58
CA ARG A 97 15.27 -0.63 16.00
C ARG A 97 15.17 0.62 16.86
N ARG A 98 14.37 1.62 16.43
CA ARG A 98 14.17 2.87 17.16
C ARG A 98 13.42 2.67 18.49
N LEU A 99 12.60 1.63 18.59
CA LEU A 99 11.94 1.23 19.84
C LEU A 99 12.84 0.47 20.78
N GLY A 100 14.04 0.05 20.36
CA GLY A 100 15.07 -0.56 21.20
C GLY A 100 15.34 -2.03 20.93
N ALA A 101 14.80 -2.63 19.87
CA ALA A 101 15.16 -3.99 19.48
C ALA A 101 16.66 -4.08 19.16
N ALA A 102 17.35 -5.06 19.78
CA ALA A 102 18.78 -5.29 19.57
C ALA A 102 19.05 -6.04 18.28
N ASP A 103 18.20 -7.01 17.96
CA ASP A 103 18.32 -7.86 16.78
C ASP A 103 17.03 -7.79 15.97
N VAL A 104 17.13 -7.46 14.68
CA VAL A 104 15.98 -7.34 13.79
C VAL A 104 16.23 -8.15 12.52
N HIS A 105 15.32 -9.07 12.22
CA HIS A 105 15.38 -9.96 11.09
C HIS A 105 14.18 -9.74 10.16
N VAL A 106 14.44 -9.66 8.86
CA VAL A 106 13.43 -9.61 7.80
C VAL A 106 13.50 -10.92 7.01
N LEU A 107 12.41 -11.68 6.99
CA LEU A 107 12.26 -12.89 6.19
C LEU A 107 11.43 -12.55 4.94
N CYS A 108 11.90 -12.89 3.74
CA CYS A 108 11.17 -12.58 2.52
C CYS A 108 11.30 -13.65 1.43
N LEU A 109 10.26 -13.76 0.60
CA LEU A 109 10.23 -14.68 -0.52
C LEU A 109 11.13 -14.24 -1.68
N GLU A 110 11.37 -12.96 -1.80
CA GLU A 110 12.17 -12.38 -2.86
C GLU A 110 13.63 -12.83 -2.74
N ALA A 111 14.22 -13.18 -3.88
CA ALA A 111 15.66 -13.44 -3.96
C ALA A 111 16.45 -12.13 -3.76
N GLU A 112 17.73 -12.26 -3.40
CA GLU A 112 18.64 -11.12 -3.36
C GLU A 112 18.67 -10.41 -4.73
N GLY A 113 18.53 -9.09 -4.72
CA GLY A 113 18.44 -8.27 -5.95
C GLY A 113 17.06 -8.26 -6.64
N ALA A 114 16.07 -9.03 -6.17
CA ALA A 114 14.70 -9.05 -6.67
C ALA A 114 13.68 -8.48 -5.70
N MET A 115 14.14 -7.83 -4.64
CA MET A 115 13.28 -7.25 -3.62
C MET A 115 12.49 -6.06 -4.16
N ARG A 116 11.26 -5.88 -3.64
CA ARG A 116 10.37 -4.78 -4.04
C ARG A 116 10.60 -3.51 -3.22
N ALA A 117 11.34 -3.61 -2.13
CA ALA A 117 11.74 -2.45 -1.35
C ALA A 117 12.69 -1.56 -2.17
N PRO A 118 12.63 -0.24 -2.02
CA PRO A 118 13.60 0.67 -2.61
C PRO A 118 15.03 0.31 -2.21
N GLU A 119 16.00 0.50 -3.11
CA GLU A 119 17.41 0.22 -2.80
C GLU A 119 17.91 1.04 -1.60
N GLU A 120 17.40 2.25 -1.43
CA GLU A 120 17.70 3.12 -0.28
C GLU A 120 17.34 2.45 1.06
N ASP A 121 16.20 1.74 1.12
CA ASP A 121 15.77 1.00 2.30
C ASP A 121 16.72 -0.19 2.58
N LEU A 122 17.13 -0.88 1.52
CA LEU A 122 18.07 -2.01 1.64
C LEU A 122 19.44 -1.53 2.14
N GLU A 123 19.94 -0.41 1.63
CA GLU A 123 21.18 0.21 2.11
C GLU A 123 21.05 0.69 3.56
N GLN A 124 19.91 1.27 3.93
CA GLN A 124 19.66 1.69 5.31
C GLN A 124 19.59 0.48 6.24
N ALA A 125 18.94 -0.61 5.83
CA ALA A 125 18.87 -1.84 6.59
C ALA A 125 20.26 -2.42 6.88
N ARG A 126 21.15 -2.44 5.87
CA ARG A 126 22.55 -2.86 6.06
C ARG A 126 23.28 -1.96 7.09
N ARG A 127 23.09 -0.64 7.00
CA ARG A 127 23.71 0.33 7.93
C ARG A 127 23.19 0.21 9.36
N GLU A 128 21.90 -0.08 9.50
CA GLU A 128 21.28 -0.24 10.83
C GLU A 128 21.43 -1.66 11.42
N GLY A 129 22.11 -2.58 10.69
CA GLY A 129 22.34 -3.94 11.14
C GLY A 129 21.07 -4.80 11.16
N VAL A 130 20.17 -4.58 10.22
CA VAL A 130 19.00 -5.45 9.99
C VAL A 130 19.44 -6.67 9.17
N HIS A 131 19.12 -7.86 9.67
CA HIS A 131 19.41 -9.12 9.00
C HIS A 131 18.32 -9.47 7.99
N VAL A 132 18.64 -9.45 6.72
CA VAL A 132 17.70 -9.81 5.65
C VAL A 132 17.94 -11.25 5.21
N HIS A 133 16.92 -12.09 5.30
CA HIS A 133 16.90 -13.48 4.86
C HIS A 133 16.04 -13.57 3.61
N ASN A 134 16.69 -13.71 2.47
CA ASN A 134 16.04 -13.83 1.17
C ASN A 134 15.61 -15.27 0.87
N SER A 135 14.69 -15.42 -0.09
CA SER A 135 14.23 -16.73 -0.59
C SER A 135 13.76 -17.66 0.54
N CYS A 136 13.07 -17.14 1.52
CA CYS A 136 12.53 -17.93 2.63
C CYS A 136 11.14 -17.47 3.04
N THR A 137 10.43 -18.31 3.76
CA THR A 137 9.12 -17.96 4.31
C THR A 137 8.86 -18.61 5.65
N MET A 138 8.06 -17.95 6.46
CA MET A 138 7.66 -18.45 7.78
C MET A 138 6.64 -19.58 7.65
N SER A 139 6.82 -20.66 8.41
CA SER A 139 5.92 -21.79 8.48
C SER A 139 5.13 -21.89 9.79
N GLY A 140 5.52 -21.15 10.82
CA GLY A 140 4.82 -21.11 12.09
C GLY A 140 5.42 -20.12 13.07
N VAL A 141 4.61 -19.71 14.06
CA VAL A 141 5.06 -18.94 15.22
C VAL A 141 5.12 -19.88 16.43
N ARG A 142 6.25 -19.87 17.12
CA ARG A 142 6.46 -20.62 18.38
C ARG A 142 6.03 -19.81 19.57
N LYS A 143 5.45 -20.50 20.56
CA LYS A 143 4.98 -19.88 21.81
C LYS A 143 5.56 -20.61 23.02
N ASP A 144 5.78 -19.82 24.08
CA ASP A 144 5.97 -20.31 25.44
C ASP A 144 4.87 -19.67 26.32
N GLY A 145 3.86 -20.46 26.65
CA GLY A 145 2.60 -19.95 27.21
C GLY A 145 1.90 -19.00 26.20
N ASP A 146 1.65 -17.77 26.62
CA ASP A 146 1.04 -16.71 25.79
C ASP A 146 2.05 -15.81 25.07
N ARG A 147 3.34 -16.08 25.22
CA ARG A 147 4.40 -15.24 24.61
C ARG A 147 4.98 -15.90 23.37
N VAL A 148 5.32 -15.08 22.40
CA VAL A 148 6.14 -15.51 21.26
C VAL A 148 7.53 -15.90 21.80
N SER A 149 8.05 -17.02 21.32
CA SER A 149 9.39 -17.53 21.67
C SER A 149 10.27 -17.78 20.44
N GLY A 150 9.69 -17.68 19.24
CA GLY A 150 10.43 -17.84 18.00
C GLY A 150 9.54 -18.05 16.80
N VAL A 151 10.17 -18.33 15.68
CA VAL A 151 9.50 -18.69 14.41
C VAL A 151 10.15 -19.92 13.80
N ASP A 152 9.34 -20.72 13.13
CA ASP A 152 9.78 -21.72 12.16
C ASP A 152 9.71 -21.10 10.77
N TYR A 153 10.78 -21.27 9.98
CA TYR A 153 10.81 -20.82 8.59
C TYR A 153 11.61 -21.80 7.75
N PHE A 154 11.45 -21.72 6.44
CA PHE A 154 12.19 -22.57 5.52
C PHE A 154 12.64 -21.82 4.27
N ASP A 155 13.74 -22.29 3.68
CA ASP A 155 14.25 -21.79 2.43
C ASP A 155 13.38 -22.25 1.26
N VAL A 156 13.12 -21.33 0.33
CA VAL A 156 12.27 -21.54 -0.85
C VAL A 156 13.15 -21.63 -2.08
N GLN A 157 13.09 -22.78 -2.76
CA GLN A 157 13.79 -23.02 -4.02
C GLN A 157 13.09 -22.29 -5.16
N GLU A 158 11.77 -22.29 -5.18
CA GLU A 158 10.97 -21.67 -6.23
C GLU A 158 9.66 -21.12 -5.68
N CYS A 159 9.28 -19.93 -6.16
CA CYS A 159 8.05 -19.23 -5.84
C CYS A 159 7.32 -18.89 -7.13
N ARG A 160 6.08 -19.37 -7.28
CA ARG A 160 5.22 -19.10 -8.44
C ARG A 160 3.87 -18.59 -7.99
N PHE A 161 3.33 -17.64 -8.74
CA PHE A 161 1.93 -17.24 -8.63
C PHE A 161 1.17 -17.75 -9.85
N ASP A 162 0.03 -18.40 -9.64
CA ASP A 162 -0.86 -18.79 -10.72
C ASP A 162 -1.65 -17.58 -11.26
N GLU A 163 -2.43 -17.80 -12.33
CA GLU A 163 -3.26 -16.77 -12.97
C GLU A 163 -4.30 -16.16 -12.01
N GLN A 164 -4.69 -16.88 -10.96
CA GLN A 164 -5.58 -16.43 -9.90
C GLN A 164 -4.84 -15.74 -8.74
N GLY A 165 -3.50 -15.59 -8.83
CA GLY A 165 -2.66 -14.98 -7.79
C GLY A 165 -2.42 -15.87 -6.58
N ARG A 166 -2.68 -17.20 -6.66
CA ARG A 166 -2.39 -18.14 -5.58
C ARG A 166 -0.91 -18.50 -5.59
N LEU A 167 -0.30 -18.45 -4.42
CA LEU A 167 1.11 -18.74 -4.21
C LEU A 167 1.34 -20.27 -4.16
N SER A 168 2.31 -20.75 -4.92
CA SER A 168 2.87 -22.09 -4.84
C SER A 168 4.36 -22.01 -4.51
N LEU A 169 4.80 -22.73 -3.49
CA LEU A 169 6.18 -22.71 -3.00
C LEU A 169 6.77 -24.12 -3.11
N ILE A 170 8.03 -24.19 -3.58
CA ILE A 170 8.83 -25.41 -3.55
C ILE A 170 9.92 -25.19 -2.50
N PRO A 171 9.89 -25.91 -1.36
CA PRO A 171 10.91 -25.76 -0.33
C PRO A 171 12.25 -26.39 -0.76
N VAL A 172 13.34 -25.87 -0.24
CA VAL A 172 14.66 -26.53 -0.31
C VAL A 172 14.65 -27.70 0.66
N PRO A 173 14.98 -28.94 0.21
CA PRO A 173 15.06 -30.09 1.11
C PRO A 173 16.13 -29.87 2.22
N GLY A 174 15.72 -30.00 3.48
CA GLY A 174 16.61 -29.74 4.64
C GLY A 174 16.89 -28.27 4.91
N GLY A 175 16.11 -27.36 4.29
CA GLY A 175 16.20 -25.91 4.48
C GLY A 175 15.27 -25.39 5.59
N GLU A 176 14.90 -26.20 6.56
CA GLU A 176 14.09 -25.79 7.71
C GLU A 176 14.95 -25.14 8.81
N HIS A 177 14.49 -24.03 9.34
CA HIS A 177 15.20 -23.25 10.33
C HIS A 177 14.28 -22.82 11.49
N VAL A 178 14.91 -22.52 12.61
CA VAL A 178 14.27 -21.95 13.80
C VAL A 178 15.00 -20.68 14.18
N LEU A 179 14.28 -19.58 14.40
CA LEU A 179 14.81 -18.34 14.88
C LEU A 179 14.09 -17.94 16.16
N ALA A 180 14.81 -17.86 17.27
CA ALA A 180 14.27 -17.37 18.54
C ALA A 180 13.98 -15.86 18.43
N CYS A 181 12.81 -15.43 18.89
CA CYS A 181 12.43 -14.01 18.89
C CYS A 181 11.35 -13.72 19.93
N ASP A 182 11.24 -12.46 20.30
CA ASP A 182 10.24 -11.98 21.27
C ASP A 182 8.99 -11.44 20.55
N THR A 183 9.16 -10.95 19.33
CA THR A 183 8.06 -10.34 18.54
C THR A 183 8.13 -10.76 17.09
N VAL A 184 6.96 -11.03 16.53
CA VAL A 184 6.74 -11.26 15.09
C VAL A 184 5.87 -10.16 14.53
N ILE A 185 6.22 -9.62 13.35
CA ILE A 185 5.43 -8.62 12.63
C ILE A 185 5.16 -9.15 11.22
N PHE A 186 3.89 -9.15 10.81
CA PHE A 186 3.49 -9.56 9.47
C PHE A 186 3.33 -8.33 8.56
N ALA A 187 4.13 -8.24 7.51
CA ALA A 187 4.11 -7.23 6.46
C ALA A 187 3.89 -7.87 5.08
N VAL A 188 2.93 -8.80 4.99
CA VAL A 188 2.70 -9.70 3.85
C VAL A 188 1.71 -9.15 2.82
N GLY A 189 1.64 -7.85 2.72
CA GLY A 189 0.82 -7.13 1.75
C GLY A 189 -0.56 -6.73 2.29
N MET A 190 -1.20 -5.89 1.50
CA MET A 190 -2.45 -5.21 1.82
C MET A 190 -3.51 -5.53 0.77
N LYS A 191 -4.79 -5.42 1.16
CA LYS A 191 -5.93 -5.58 0.28
C LYS A 191 -7.00 -4.53 0.54
N THR A 192 -7.86 -4.32 -0.43
CA THR A 192 -9.02 -3.43 -0.34
C THR A 192 -10.03 -3.92 0.70
N ASP A 193 -10.79 -2.99 1.23
CA ASP A 193 -12.03 -3.26 1.95
C ASP A 193 -13.20 -2.68 1.16
N LEU A 194 -13.97 -3.53 0.51
CA LEU A 194 -15.10 -3.15 -0.34
C LEU A 194 -16.44 -3.47 0.31
N GLY A 195 -16.46 -3.87 1.58
CA GLY A 195 -17.69 -4.24 2.31
C GLY A 195 -18.70 -3.11 2.44
N PHE A 196 -18.26 -1.86 2.31
CA PHE A 196 -19.14 -0.70 2.40
C PHE A 196 -20.07 -0.50 1.18
N PHE A 197 -19.84 -1.21 0.08
CA PHE A 197 -20.74 -1.15 -1.09
C PHE A 197 -22.08 -1.85 -0.88
N GLU A 198 -22.20 -2.72 0.12
CA GLU A 198 -23.46 -3.36 0.57
C GLU A 198 -24.28 -4.06 -0.53
N GLY A 199 -23.66 -4.52 -1.62
CA GLY A 199 -24.30 -5.31 -2.68
C GLY A 199 -23.97 -4.90 -4.10
N GLU A 200 -24.00 -3.63 -4.47
CA GLU A 200 -23.61 -3.16 -5.79
C GLU A 200 -22.13 -2.77 -5.83
N VAL A 201 -21.26 -3.78 -5.97
CA VAL A 201 -19.81 -3.59 -6.04
C VAL A 201 -19.39 -3.31 -7.48
N PRO A 202 -18.51 -2.31 -7.75
CA PRO A 202 -17.99 -2.11 -9.10
C PRO A 202 -17.16 -3.31 -9.55
N GLU A 203 -16.93 -3.43 -10.87
CA GLU A 203 -16.05 -4.47 -11.42
C GLU A 203 -14.67 -4.40 -10.75
N CYS A 204 -14.14 -5.58 -10.38
CA CYS A 204 -12.88 -5.71 -9.68
C CYS A 204 -11.95 -6.70 -10.37
N THR A 205 -10.64 -6.48 -10.25
CA THR A 205 -9.62 -7.44 -10.63
C THR A 205 -9.67 -8.70 -9.72
N PRO A 206 -9.01 -9.81 -10.09
CA PRO A 206 -8.87 -10.98 -9.19
C PRO A 206 -8.24 -10.66 -7.82
N ARG A 207 -7.46 -9.56 -7.73
CA ARG A 207 -6.89 -9.05 -6.48
C ARG A 207 -7.81 -8.11 -5.72
N GLN A 208 -9.08 -8.00 -6.14
CA GLN A 208 -10.09 -7.13 -5.53
C GLN A 208 -9.79 -5.61 -5.64
N TRP A 209 -9.00 -5.19 -6.60
CA TRP A 209 -8.84 -3.78 -6.94
C TRP A 209 -9.96 -3.34 -7.88
N ILE A 210 -10.55 -2.18 -7.63
CA ILE A 210 -11.62 -1.64 -8.47
C ILE A 210 -11.06 -1.34 -9.87
N VAL A 211 -11.69 -1.90 -10.90
CA VAL A 211 -11.35 -1.58 -12.30
C VAL A 211 -11.83 -0.16 -12.59
N ALA A 212 -10.91 0.67 -13.07
CA ALA A 212 -11.20 2.04 -13.48
C ALA A 212 -10.53 2.35 -14.81
N ASP A 213 -11.19 3.14 -15.65
CA ASP A 213 -10.65 3.59 -16.92
C ASP A 213 -9.60 4.70 -16.78
N ALA A 214 -9.12 5.25 -17.90
CA ALA A 214 -8.13 6.34 -17.89
C ALA A 214 -8.63 7.62 -17.20
N ALA A 215 -9.96 7.85 -17.17
CA ALA A 215 -10.60 8.93 -16.45
C ALA A 215 -10.94 8.57 -15.00
N GLN A 216 -10.51 7.40 -14.53
CA GLN A 216 -10.82 6.82 -13.23
C GLN A 216 -12.30 6.49 -13.01
N LYS A 217 -13.11 6.39 -14.07
CA LYS A 217 -14.51 5.98 -14.01
C LYS A 217 -14.59 4.47 -13.81
N THR A 218 -15.46 4.02 -12.90
CA THR A 218 -15.72 2.61 -12.63
C THR A 218 -16.88 2.08 -13.47
N SER A 219 -17.23 0.80 -13.30
CA SER A 219 -18.43 0.22 -13.92
C SER A 219 -19.75 0.77 -13.35
N LEU A 220 -19.72 1.43 -12.18
CA LEU A 220 -20.90 2.08 -11.59
C LEU A 220 -21.00 3.53 -12.08
N GLU A 221 -22.20 3.90 -12.56
CA GLU A 221 -22.47 5.25 -13.05
C GLU A 221 -22.28 6.32 -11.95
N GLY A 222 -21.52 7.38 -12.25
CA GLY A 222 -21.20 8.46 -11.32
C GLY A 222 -20.18 8.08 -10.23
N VAL A 223 -19.59 6.87 -10.29
CA VAL A 223 -18.59 6.40 -9.31
C VAL A 223 -17.21 6.27 -9.97
N PHE A 224 -16.23 6.88 -9.34
CA PHE A 224 -14.84 6.91 -9.75
C PHE A 224 -13.96 6.25 -8.66
N ALA A 225 -12.79 5.73 -9.03
CA ALA A 225 -11.86 5.14 -8.07
C ALA A 225 -10.43 5.64 -8.33
N ALA A 226 -9.70 5.98 -7.27
CA ALA A 226 -8.36 6.54 -7.38
C ALA A 226 -7.42 6.03 -6.28
N GLY A 227 -6.13 5.94 -6.59
CA GLY A 227 -5.11 5.46 -5.68
C GLY A 227 -5.12 3.94 -5.51
N ASP A 228 -4.60 3.44 -4.41
CA ASP A 228 -4.34 2.02 -4.19
C ASP A 228 -5.59 1.13 -4.26
N VAL A 229 -6.79 1.68 -4.08
CA VAL A 229 -8.05 0.93 -4.23
C VAL A 229 -8.26 0.43 -5.66
N SER A 230 -7.67 1.11 -6.65
CA SER A 230 -7.76 0.76 -8.08
C SER A 230 -6.45 0.27 -8.69
N SER A 231 -5.31 0.77 -8.26
CA SER A 231 -4.00 0.39 -8.80
C SER A 231 -3.28 -0.71 -8.00
N GLY A 232 -3.76 -1.02 -6.80
CA GLY A 232 -2.98 -1.73 -5.79
C GLY A 232 -1.96 -0.81 -5.13
N PRO A 233 -1.22 -1.31 -4.10
CA PRO A 233 -0.22 -0.53 -3.38
C PRO A 233 0.81 0.11 -4.33
N SER A 234 0.96 1.43 -4.21
CA SER A 234 1.82 2.22 -5.09
C SER A 234 2.53 3.34 -4.31
N SER A 235 2.91 4.42 -4.98
CA SER A 235 3.55 5.56 -4.35
C SER A 235 2.53 6.68 -4.03
N ILE A 236 2.90 7.56 -3.09
CA ILE A 236 2.12 8.78 -2.78
C ILE A 236 1.92 9.63 -4.05
N ALA A 237 2.97 9.80 -4.85
CA ALA A 237 2.89 10.54 -6.12
C ALA A 237 1.91 9.88 -7.11
N GLY A 238 1.90 8.53 -7.19
CA GLY A 238 0.95 7.76 -7.97
C GLY A 238 -0.50 7.99 -7.53
N ALA A 239 -0.75 7.96 -6.22
CA ALA A 239 -2.07 8.20 -5.63
C ALA A 239 -2.57 9.64 -5.88
N VAL A 240 -1.70 10.66 -5.71
CA VAL A 240 -2.00 12.06 -6.03
C VAL A 240 -2.32 12.21 -7.52
N GLY A 241 -1.53 11.60 -8.40
CA GLY A 241 -1.77 11.58 -9.85
C GLY A 241 -3.11 10.93 -10.21
N ALA A 242 -3.48 9.82 -9.55
CA ALA A 242 -4.76 9.17 -9.75
C ALA A 242 -5.92 10.06 -9.28
N GLY A 243 -5.82 10.67 -8.10
CA GLY A 243 -6.80 11.63 -7.60
C GLY A 243 -7.03 12.81 -8.54
N ARG A 244 -5.93 13.35 -9.13
CA ARG A 244 -6.02 14.40 -10.14
C ARG A 244 -6.77 13.93 -11.40
N ARG A 245 -6.49 12.70 -11.89
CA ARG A 245 -7.22 12.15 -13.04
C ARG A 245 -8.70 11.96 -12.72
N ALA A 246 -9.02 11.46 -11.52
CA ALA A 246 -10.40 11.31 -11.07
C ALA A 246 -11.13 12.65 -11.03
N ALA A 247 -10.49 13.72 -10.55
CA ALA A 247 -11.09 15.07 -10.56
C ALA A 247 -11.42 15.55 -11.98
N PHE A 248 -10.53 15.30 -12.95
CA PHE A 248 -10.83 15.61 -14.36
C PHE A 248 -11.94 14.72 -14.94
N GLY A 249 -11.96 13.43 -14.58
CA GLY A 249 -13.03 12.52 -14.99
C GLY A 249 -14.39 12.94 -14.46
N VAL A 250 -14.45 13.31 -13.18
CA VAL A 250 -15.66 13.86 -12.53
C VAL A 250 -16.11 15.16 -13.22
N HIS A 251 -15.19 16.09 -13.47
CA HIS A 251 -15.53 17.33 -14.16
C HIS A 251 -16.14 17.06 -15.54
N ALA A 252 -15.50 16.21 -16.35
CA ALA A 252 -16.02 15.84 -17.67
C ALA A 252 -17.39 15.14 -17.58
N TYR A 253 -17.60 14.30 -16.58
CA TYR A 253 -18.87 13.63 -16.32
C TYR A 253 -20.01 14.61 -15.99
N LEU A 254 -19.73 15.61 -15.14
CA LEU A 254 -20.73 16.58 -14.69
C LEU A 254 -21.05 17.68 -15.73
N THR A 255 -20.06 18.09 -16.51
CA THR A 255 -20.21 19.23 -17.43
C THR A 255 -20.36 18.80 -18.90
N GLY A 256 -20.00 17.56 -19.24
CA GLY A 256 -19.87 17.11 -20.62
C GLY A 256 -18.65 17.68 -21.35
N GLU A 257 -17.81 18.45 -20.69
CA GLU A 257 -16.63 19.10 -21.26
C GLU A 257 -15.34 18.38 -20.86
N ASN A 258 -14.48 18.12 -21.82
CA ASN A 258 -13.14 17.59 -21.52
C ASN A 258 -12.30 18.68 -20.85
N SER A 259 -11.72 18.34 -19.70
CA SER A 259 -10.78 19.23 -19.00
C SER A 259 -9.54 19.45 -19.86
N ARG A 260 -9.18 20.71 -20.08
CA ARG A 260 -7.95 21.09 -20.76
C ARG A 260 -6.80 21.10 -19.75
N VAL A 261 -5.70 20.49 -20.14
CA VAL A 261 -4.44 20.56 -19.38
C VAL A 261 -3.52 21.51 -20.12
N TYR A 262 -3.00 22.45 -19.38
CA TYR A 262 -1.95 23.32 -19.89
C TYR A 262 -0.60 22.66 -19.62
N ILE A 263 0.17 22.43 -20.66
CA ILE A 263 1.54 21.92 -20.58
C ILE A 263 2.48 22.98 -21.14
N ILE A 264 3.68 23.03 -20.63
CA ILE A 264 4.77 23.76 -21.26
C ILE A 264 5.39 22.83 -22.29
N ASN A 265 5.37 23.21 -23.56
CA ASN A 265 5.98 22.43 -24.64
C ASN A 265 7.51 22.62 -24.66
N GLU A 266 8.20 21.88 -25.53
CA GLU A 266 9.66 21.95 -25.71
C GLU A 266 10.19 23.36 -26.05
N GLU A 267 9.30 24.23 -26.54
CA GLU A 267 9.64 25.63 -26.87
C GLU A 267 9.31 26.60 -25.71
N GLY A 268 8.90 26.06 -24.54
CA GLY A 268 8.53 26.88 -23.38
C GLY A 268 7.19 27.59 -23.50
N ARG A 269 6.35 27.23 -24.47
CA ARG A 269 5.02 27.81 -24.65
C ARG A 269 3.96 26.99 -23.92
N ILE A 270 2.97 27.67 -23.35
CA ILE A 270 1.81 27.04 -22.71
C ILE A 270 0.83 26.58 -23.81
N GLU A 271 0.62 25.29 -23.91
CA GLU A 271 -0.36 24.67 -24.80
C GLU A 271 -1.49 24.01 -24.01
N ALA A 272 -2.74 24.18 -24.50
CA ALA A 272 -3.88 23.44 -23.98
C ALA A 272 -4.02 22.13 -24.75
N ARG A 273 -4.01 21.00 -24.02
CA ARG A 273 -4.28 19.68 -24.62
C ARG A 273 -5.50 19.03 -23.98
N ASP A 274 -6.33 18.38 -24.78
CA ASP A 274 -7.41 17.54 -24.30
C ASP A 274 -6.82 16.25 -23.70
N ARG A 275 -6.92 16.08 -22.39
CA ARG A 275 -6.29 14.98 -21.67
C ARG A 275 -6.98 13.63 -21.85
N LEU A 276 -8.29 13.61 -22.04
CA LEU A 276 -9.04 12.37 -22.23
C LEU A 276 -8.89 11.76 -23.64
N ALA A 277 -8.41 12.54 -24.61
CA ALA A 277 -8.15 12.09 -25.97
C ALA A 277 -6.77 11.44 -26.17
N ALA A 278 -5.85 11.54 -25.21
CA ALA A 278 -4.50 11.01 -25.33
C ALA A 278 -4.44 9.58 -24.79
N SER A 279 -4.41 8.60 -25.69
CA SER A 279 -4.17 7.18 -25.39
C SER A 279 -2.73 6.85 -24.97
N GLN A 280 -1.91 7.86 -24.70
CA GLN A 280 -0.54 7.69 -24.21
C GLN A 280 -0.47 7.98 -22.71
N PRO A 281 0.34 7.21 -21.94
CA PRO A 281 0.59 7.53 -20.54
C PRO A 281 1.07 8.98 -20.43
N PRO A 282 0.71 9.70 -19.35
CA PRO A 282 1.16 11.07 -19.18
C PRO A 282 2.68 11.10 -19.26
N TYR A 283 3.22 12.01 -20.08
CA TYR A 283 4.65 12.30 -20.10
C TYR A 283 5.06 12.71 -18.68
N VAL A 284 5.82 11.85 -18.04
CA VAL A 284 6.45 12.16 -16.76
C VAL A 284 7.66 13.01 -17.14
N VAL A 285 7.57 14.32 -16.92
CA VAL A 285 8.75 15.19 -17.02
C VAL A 285 9.76 14.66 -16.01
N PRO A 286 10.96 14.23 -16.40
CA PRO A 286 11.99 13.81 -15.47
C PRO A 286 12.24 14.91 -14.43
N PHE A 287 12.53 14.52 -13.19
CA PHE A 287 12.72 15.45 -12.08
C PHE A 287 13.82 16.48 -12.39
N GLU A 288 14.85 16.05 -13.11
CA GLU A 288 15.98 16.87 -13.57
C GLU A 288 15.52 18.00 -14.50
N GLU A 289 14.53 17.76 -15.38
CA GLU A 289 13.99 18.79 -16.28
C GLU A 289 13.11 19.82 -15.56
N ILE A 290 12.45 19.44 -14.45
CA ILE A 290 11.60 20.35 -13.68
C ILE A 290 12.43 21.33 -12.86
N TYR A 291 13.57 20.89 -12.34
CA TYR A 291 14.36 21.64 -11.36
C TYR A 291 15.72 22.13 -11.89
N GLY A 292 16.05 21.84 -13.16
CA GLY A 292 17.28 22.33 -13.79
C GLY A 292 18.55 21.85 -13.09
N VAL A 293 18.52 20.69 -12.46
CA VAL A 293 19.67 20.05 -11.81
C VAL A 293 20.28 19.10 -12.81
N ALA A 294 21.37 19.50 -13.42
CA ALA A 294 22.24 18.66 -14.22
C ALA A 294 23.26 17.96 -13.31
#